data_ab796bb8091a7dc3a23b15076e6c8d41
#
_entry.id   ab796bb8091a7dc3a23b15076e6c8d41
#
_cell.length_a   1.000
_cell.length_b   1.000
_cell.length_c   1.000
_cell.angle_alpha   90.00
_cell.angle_beta   90.00
_cell.angle_gamma   90.00
#
_symmetry.space_group_name_H-M   'P 1'
#
loop_
_entity.id
_entity.type
_entity.pdbx_description
1 polymer ?
#
loop_
_entity_poly.entity_id
_entity_poly.type
_entity_poly.pdbx_seq_one_letter_code
_entity_poly.pdbx_strand_id
1 'polypeptide(L)'
;MHGLDRVSVSQTNSFRDDPSGWCVRAFHNIRFPSGWAAEQGKAVEAGVDAGVYENIAVADCVEIAVERLKAECMMMPDKPEELNKRIPIMTRMVENALEQLEVLGKPDVPPEGARQWEVNVPIRFKSGPAGVIGNKGFLDYKYTVTDELRERAAKQMDLSEIDVLVVDLKTTSKAPSDWAVNHGVQAAVYEQSVLLEDACIGVQRLRVQVKFLYCLTRQKNPYLWLTMDDSEEYIKILCRTIRQMDAFLSLSDDKDKLLAAMPHNPDHYFWSNAQDISQKYYG
;
A
#
# COMPACT_ATOMS: atom_id res chain seq x y z
N MET A 1 -16.00 -9.39 -18.37
CA MET A 1 -14.57 -9.24 -18.71
C MET A 1 -13.78 -10.03 -17.69
N HIS A 2 -13.26 -11.18 -18.06
CA HIS A 2 -12.35 -12.04 -17.29
C HIS A 2 -12.65 -12.21 -15.78
N GLY A 3 -13.83 -11.80 -15.29
CA GLY A 3 -14.21 -11.80 -13.88
C GLY A 3 -13.54 -10.70 -13.03
N LEU A 4 -12.95 -9.68 -13.68
CA LEU A 4 -12.37 -8.53 -12.99
C LEU A 4 -13.46 -7.49 -12.77
N ASP A 5 -13.92 -7.36 -11.55
CA ASP A 5 -14.91 -6.37 -11.11
C ASP A 5 -14.26 -5.12 -10.48
N ARG A 6 -12.99 -5.21 -10.13
CA ARG A 6 -12.19 -4.14 -9.54
C ARG A 6 -10.70 -4.36 -9.78
N VAL A 7 -9.94 -3.28 -9.73
CA VAL A 7 -8.46 -3.31 -9.79
C VAL A 7 -7.93 -2.47 -8.62
N SER A 8 -7.06 -3.04 -7.80
CA SER A 8 -6.40 -2.28 -6.73
C SER A 8 -5.14 -1.57 -7.26
N VAL A 9 -4.65 -0.58 -6.49
CA VAL A 9 -3.37 0.08 -6.79
C VAL A 9 -2.24 -0.94 -6.86
N SER A 10 -2.22 -1.91 -5.94
CA SER A 10 -1.23 -2.99 -5.94
C SER A 10 -1.35 -3.90 -7.17
N GLN A 11 -2.56 -4.13 -7.69
CA GLN A 11 -2.76 -4.89 -8.93
C GLN A 11 -2.27 -4.13 -10.16
N THR A 12 -2.51 -2.81 -10.26
CA THR A 12 -1.97 -1.99 -11.36
C THR A 12 -0.45 -1.94 -11.33
N ASN A 13 0.14 -1.77 -10.15
CA ASN A 13 1.58 -1.84 -9.97
C ASN A 13 2.14 -3.21 -10.37
N SER A 14 1.50 -4.30 -9.93
CA SER A 14 1.89 -5.65 -10.30
C SER A 14 1.83 -5.91 -11.80
N PHE A 15 0.79 -5.43 -12.49
CA PHE A 15 0.70 -5.56 -13.95
C PHE A 15 1.83 -4.82 -14.66
N ARG A 16 2.22 -3.65 -14.16
CA ARG A 16 3.32 -2.89 -14.73
C ARG A 16 4.67 -3.58 -14.51
N ASP A 17 4.90 -4.13 -13.31
CA ASP A 17 6.22 -4.64 -12.91
C ASP A 17 6.42 -6.10 -13.33
N ASP A 18 5.38 -6.93 -13.25
CA ASP A 18 5.37 -8.32 -13.67
C ASP A 18 3.99 -8.72 -14.20
N PRO A 19 3.70 -8.44 -15.49
CA PRO A 19 2.42 -8.77 -16.10
C PRO A 19 2.09 -10.25 -16.04
N SER A 20 3.10 -11.14 -16.13
CA SER A 20 2.91 -12.59 -16.06
C SER A 20 2.38 -13.03 -14.69
N GLY A 21 3.00 -12.56 -13.62
CA GLY A 21 2.55 -12.83 -12.24
C GLY A 21 1.19 -12.22 -11.94
N TRP A 22 0.91 -11.03 -12.52
CA TRP A 22 -0.42 -10.43 -12.40
C TRP A 22 -1.49 -11.31 -13.07
N CYS A 23 -1.24 -11.83 -14.28
CA CYS A 23 -2.17 -12.71 -15.00
C CYS A 23 -2.51 -13.96 -14.19
N VAL A 24 -1.51 -14.65 -13.65
CA VAL A 24 -1.74 -15.87 -12.85
C VAL A 24 -2.61 -15.54 -11.63
N ARG A 25 -2.34 -14.45 -10.93
CA ARG A 25 -3.15 -14.04 -9.77
C ARG A 25 -4.56 -13.61 -10.14
N ALA A 26 -4.68 -12.77 -11.19
CA ALA A 26 -5.96 -12.19 -11.58
C ALA A 26 -6.91 -13.20 -12.25
N PHE A 27 -6.37 -14.10 -13.08
CA PHE A 27 -7.20 -15.03 -13.87
C PHE A 27 -7.51 -16.32 -13.13
N HIS A 28 -6.57 -16.83 -12.30
CA HIS A 28 -6.70 -18.09 -11.60
C HIS A 28 -6.92 -17.94 -10.08
N ASN A 29 -7.02 -16.68 -9.58
CA ASN A 29 -7.19 -16.36 -8.18
C ASN A 29 -6.14 -17.03 -7.27
N ILE A 30 -4.89 -17.10 -7.76
CA ILE A 30 -3.79 -17.71 -7.03
C ILE A 30 -3.09 -16.63 -6.20
N ARG A 31 -2.93 -16.90 -4.91
CA ARG A 31 -2.13 -16.07 -4.02
C ARG A 31 -0.71 -16.60 -3.96
N PHE A 32 0.26 -15.76 -4.29
CA PHE A 32 1.66 -16.10 -4.11
C PHE A 32 2.01 -16.05 -2.62
N PRO A 33 2.86 -16.96 -2.16
CA PRO A 33 3.34 -16.93 -0.78
C PRO A 33 3.99 -15.59 -0.44
N SER A 34 3.62 -15.02 0.67
CA SER A 34 4.27 -13.81 1.17
C SER A 34 5.66 -14.13 1.73
N GLY A 35 6.62 -13.21 1.51
CA GLY A 35 7.94 -13.33 2.13
C GLY A 35 7.98 -12.66 3.51
N TRP A 36 9.03 -12.98 4.27
CA TRP A 36 9.28 -12.46 5.62
C TRP A 36 9.18 -10.92 5.74
N ALA A 37 9.65 -10.18 4.74
CA ALA A 37 9.60 -8.72 4.76
C ALA A 37 8.16 -8.19 4.70
N ALA A 38 7.32 -8.84 3.89
CA ALA A 38 5.90 -8.45 3.76
C ALA A 38 5.12 -8.76 5.06
N GLU A 39 5.35 -9.94 5.66
CA GLU A 39 4.69 -10.29 6.92
C GLU A 39 5.17 -9.43 8.09
N GLN A 40 6.46 -9.09 8.12
CA GLN A 40 6.98 -8.11 9.08
C GLN A 40 6.31 -6.74 8.92
N GLY A 41 6.10 -6.28 7.68
CA GLY A 41 5.40 -5.01 7.42
C GLY A 41 3.99 -5.00 7.97
N LYS A 42 3.21 -6.04 7.68
CA LYS A 42 1.84 -6.20 8.21
C LYS A 42 1.78 -6.30 9.74
N ALA A 43 2.79 -6.95 10.33
CA ALA A 43 2.88 -7.06 11.78
C ALA A 43 3.18 -5.70 12.44
N VAL A 44 4.11 -4.91 11.86
CA VAL A 44 4.37 -3.52 12.32
C VAL A 44 3.12 -2.68 12.20
N GLU A 45 2.43 -2.71 11.05
CA GLU A 45 1.18 -1.99 10.81
C GLU A 45 0.14 -2.34 11.90
N ALA A 46 -0.08 -3.64 12.18
CA ALA A 46 -1.04 -4.06 13.19
C ALA A 46 -0.72 -3.53 14.61
N GLY A 47 0.56 -3.52 15.00
CA GLY A 47 0.98 -2.94 16.27
C GLY A 47 0.81 -1.43 16.34
N VAL A 48 1.14 -0.73 15.24
CA VAL A 48 0.99 0.73 15.16
C VAL A 48 -0.48 1.13 15.15
N ASP A 49 -1.33 0.42 14.41
CA ASP A 49 -2.78 0.66 14.39
C ASP A 49 -3.41 0.56 15.79
N ALA A 50 -3.02 -0.45 16.57
CA ALA A 50 -3.48 -0.61 17.94
C ALA A 50 -3.11 0.61 18.83
N GLY A 51 -1.89 1.13 18.69
CA GLY A 51 -1.48 2.33 19.41
C GLY A 51 -2.21 3.59 18.96
N VAL A 52 -2.34 3.78 17.65
CA VAL A 52 -2.90 5.01 17.07
C VAL A 52 -4.42 5.09 17.22
N TYR A 53 -5.14 4.01 16.95
CA TYR A 53 -6.61 4.01 16.98
C TYR A 53 -7.20 3.66 18.35
N GLU A 54 -6.56 2.73 19.09
CA GLU A 54 -7.09 2.19 20.34
C GLU A 54 -6.41 2.77 21.59
N ASN A 55 -5.35 3.59 21.40
CA ASN A 55 -4.56 4.20 22.48
C ASN A 55 -3.95 3.17 23.44
N ILE A 56 -3.48 2.05 22.89
CA ILE A 56 -2.82 0.97 23.64
C ILE A 56 -1.38 1.39 23.96
N ALA A 57 -0.85 0.93 25.10
CA ALA A 57 0.51 1.23 25.50
C ALA A 57 1.54 0.66 24.49
N VAL A 58 2.65 1.37 24.26
CA VAL A 58 3.67 0.98 23.26
C VAL A 58 4.16 -0.46 23.46
N ALA A 59 4.33 -0.91 24.71
CA ALA A 59 4.76 -2.28 24.99
C ALA A 59 3.75 -3.32 24.48
N ASP A 60 2.46 -3.06 24.66
CA ASP A 60 1.38 -3.95 24.22
C ASP A 60 1.23 -3.90 22.68
N CYS A 61 1.46 -2.74 22.07
CA CYS A 61 1.53 -2.61 20.59
C CYS A 61 2.64 -3.48 20.00
N VAL A 62 3.81 -3.50 20.64
CA VAL A 62 4.92 -4.37 20.26
C VAL A 62 4.53 -5.83 20.41
N GLU A 63 3.86 -6.22 21.50
CA GLU A 63 3.39 -7.60 21.70
C GLU A 63 2.40 -8.02 20.62
N ILE A 64 1.43 -7.18 20.26
CA ILE A 64 0.49 -7.41 19.14
C ILE A 64 1.25 -7.66 17.84
N ALA A 65 2.24 -6.85 17.53
CA ALA A 65 3.05 -7.02 16.33
C ALA A 65 3.85 -8.35 16.36
N VAL A 66 4.44 -8.70 17.51
CA VAL A 66 5.18 -9.95 17.68
C VAL A 66 4.28 -11.17 17.48
N GLU A 67 3.12 -11.18 18.13
CA GLU A 67 2.16 -12.28 18.01
C GLU A 67 1.62 -12.41 16.58
N ARG A 68 1.35 -11.29 15.91
CA ARG A 68 0.97 -11.27 14.49
C ARG A 68 2.04 -11.89 13.60
N LEU A 69 3.31 -11.49 13.77
CA LEU A 69 4.41 -12.04 12.98
C LEU A 69 4.56 -13.55 13.23
N LYS A 70 4.51 -14.01 14.48
CA LYS A 70 4.58 -15.42 14.83
C LYS A 70 3.46 -16.23 14.17
N ALA A 71 2.22 -15.72 14.19
CA ALA A 71 1.06 -16.39 13.61
C ALA A 71 1.20 -16.54 12.10
N GLU A 72 1.57 -15.49 11.37
CA GLU A 72 1.74 -15.53 9.91
C GLU A 72 2.91 -16.41 9.48
N CYS A 73 3.95 -16.48 10.31
CA CYS A 73 5.15 -17.26 10.00
C CYS A 73 5.04 -18.74 10.36
N MET A 74 3.93 -19.21 10.94
CA MET A 74 3.75 -20.64 11.29
C MET A 74 3.90 -21.59 10.10
N MET A 75 3.65 -21.11 8.90
CA MET A 75 3.73 -21.90 7.65
C MET A 75 5.01 -21.66 6.84
N MET A 76 5.94 -20.81 7.32
CA MET A 76 7.17 -20.50 6.60
C MET A 76 8.33 -21.45 6.97
N PRO A 77 9.24 -21.82 6.05
CA PRO A 77 10.47 -22.54 6.40
C PRO A 77 11.42 -21.65 7.21
N ASP A 78 12.38 -22.25 7.93
CA ASP A 78 13.49 -21.60 8.66
C ASP A 78 13.11 -20.62 9.79
N LYS A 79 12.08 -20.94 10.53
CA LYS A 79 11.33 -20.06 11.41
C LYS A 79 12.03 -19.50 12.63
N PRO A 80 12.73 -20.27 13.46
CA PRO A 80 13.21 -19.74 14.75
C PRO A 80 14.29 -18.68 14.58
N GLU A 81 15.22 -18.88 13.64
CA GLU A 81 16.33 -17.94 13.42
C GLU A 81 15.87 -16.62 12.83
N GLU A 82 14.97 -16.67 11.84
CA GLU A 82 14.43 -15.47 11.22
C GLU A 82 13.56 -14.66 12.20
N LEU A 83 12.75 -15.30 13.03
CA LEU A 83 11.99 -14.63 14.08
C LEU A 83 12.92 -13.92 15.08
N ASN A 84 13.96 -14.60 15.56
CA ASN A 84 14.92 -14.03 16.48
C ASN A 84 15.65 -12.81 15.93
N LYS A 85 15.91 -12.77 14.62
CA LYS A 85 16.51 -11.61 13.94
C LYS A 85 15.52 -10.47 13.77
N ARG A 86 14.27 -10.78 13.44
CA ARG A 86 13.25 -9.80 13.03
C ARG A 86 12.52 -9.15 14.19
N ILE A 87 12.27 -9.86 15.28
CA ILE A 87 11.56 -9.32 16.44
C ILE A 87 12.21 -8.04 16.97
N PRO A 88 13.53 -7.98 17.24
CA PRO A 88 14.16 -6.75 17.72
C PRO A 88 14.10 -5.58 16.73
N ILE A 89 14.12 -5.88 15.42
CA ILE A 89 14.00 -4.87 14.36
C ILE A 89 12.57 -4.33 14.33
N MET A 90 11.61 -5.21 14.34
CA MET A 90 10.18 -4.89 14.31
C MET A 90 9.75 -4.09 15.54
N THR A 91 10.21 -4.48 16.73
CA THR A 91 10.00 -3.72 17.99
C THR A 91 10.39 -2.25 17.79
N ARG A 92 11.61 -1.99 17.32
CA ARG A 92 12.06 -0.61 17.05
C ARG A 92 11.22 0.09 15.98
N MET A 93 10.76 -0.63 14.96
CA MET A 93 9.91 -0.03 13.91
C MET A 93 8.57 0.42 14.49
N VAL A 94 7.94 -0.39 15.35
CA VAL A 94 6.68 -0.03 16.03
C VAL A 94 6.90 1.18 16.95
N GLU A 95 7.92 1.15 17.81
CA GLU A 95 8.26 2.24 18.72
C GLU A 95 8.50 3.55 17.96
N ASN A 96 9.32 3.53 16.91
CA ASN A 96 9.62 4.72 16.11
C ASN A 96 8.39 5.23 15.34
N ALA A 97 7.56 4.33 14.80
CA ALA A 97 6.35 4.75 14.10
C ALA A 97 5.38 5.45 15.05
N LEU A 98 5.16 4.89 16.24
CA LEU A 98 4.29 5.49 17.24
C LEU A 98 4.82 6.85 17.72
N GLU A 99 6.13 6.97 17.98
CA GLU A 99 6.77 8.24 18.33
C GLU A 99 6.55 9.30 17.24
N GLN A 100 6.68 8.93 15.96
CA GLN A 100 6.49 9.85 14.85
C GLN A 100 5.02 10.24 14.63
N LEU A 101 4.08 9.33 14.89
CA LEU A 101 2.65 9.57 14.73
C LEU A 101 2.03 10.26 15.95
N GLU A 102 2.65 10.19 17.14
CA GLU A 102 2.16 10.83 18.36
C GLU A 102 1.95 12.33 18.16
N VAL A 103 2.83 13.01 17.45
CA VAL A 103 2.73 14.44 17.16
C VAL A 103 1.51 14.79 16.30
N LEU A 104 1.02 13.85 15.48
CA LEU A 104 -0.21 14.03 14.71
C LEU A 104 -1.46 13.77 15.55
N GLY A 105 -1.34 13.00 16.64
CA GLY A 105 -2.45 12.59 17.47
C GLY A 105 -3.33 11.55 16.80
N LYS A 106 -4.59 11.47 17.22
CA LYS A 106 -5.52 10.48 16.70
C LYS A 106 -5.99 10.83 15.29
N PRO A 107 -5.89 9.92 14.32
CA PRO A 107 -6.45 10.13 12.98
C PRO A 107 -7.97 10.14 12.98
N ASP A 108 -8.55 10.61 11.89
CA ASP A 108 -9.97 10.53 11.65
C ASP A 108 -10.43 9.07 11.65
N VAL A 109 -11.59 8.82 12.22
CA VAL A 109 -12.15 7.46 12.30
C VAL A 109 -12.79 7.12 10.95
N PRO A 110 -12.50 5.94 10.37
CA PRO A 110 -13.20 5.48 9.17
C PRO A 110 -14.73 5.44 9.37
N PRO A 111 -15.52 5.46 8.29
CA PRO A 111 -16.97 5.37 8.39
C PRO A 111 -17.42 4.15 9.21
N GLU A 112 -18.57 4.27 9.88
CA GLU A 112 -19.10 3.22 10.75
C GLU A 112 -19.16 1.87 10.04
N GLY A 113 -18.61 0.84 10.68
CA GLY A 113 -18.50 -0.52 10.13
C GLY A 113 -17.31 -0.77 9.22
N ALA A 114 -16.53 0.26 8.86
CA ALA A 114 -15.30 0.12 8.11
C ALA A 114 -14.08 0.00 9.05
N ARG A 115 -13.13 -0.87 8.71
CA ARG A 115 -11.86 -0.99 9.45
C ARG A 115 -10.82 0.02 9.00
N GLN A 116 -10.89 0.44 7.73
CA GLN A 116 -9.96 1.37 7.10
C GLN A 116 -10.73 2.29 6.14
N TRP A 117 -10.14 3.42 5.80
CA TRP A 117 -10.68 4.30 4.76
C TRP A 117 -10.50 3.64 3.40
N GLU A 118 -11.62 3.25 2.77
CA GLU A 118 -11.58 2.72 1.40
C GLU A 118 -11.44 3.88 0.41
N VAL A 119 -10.41 3.81 -0.44
CA VAL A 119 -10.22 4.72 -1.56
C VAL A 119 -10.77 4.10 -2.84
N ASN A 120 -11.43 4.90 -3.64
CA ASN A 120 -12.00 4.45 -4.89
C ASN A 120 -11.89 5.54 -5.97
N VAL A 121 -10.91 5.40 -6.86
CA VAL A 121 -10.78 6.25 -8.03
C VAL A 121 -11.44 5.56 -9.23
N PRO A 122 -12.51 6.13 -9.81
CA PRO A 122 -13.22 5.49 -10.91
C PRO A 122 -12.35 5.36 -12.15
N ILE A 123 -12.26 4.15 -12.68
CA ILE A 123 -11.54 3.81 -13.91
C ILE A 123 -12.51 3.21 -14.91
N ARG A 124 -12.37 3.57 -16.19
CA ARG A 124 -13.09 2.95 -17.28
C ARG A 124 -12.17 2.10 -18.14
N PHE A 125 -12.54 0.83 -18.27
CA PHE A 125 -12.01 -0.05 -19.31
C PHE A 125 -12.95 -0.01 -20.51
N LYS A 126 -12.42 0.19 -21.71
CA LYS A 126 -13.20 0.24 -22.95
C LYS A 126 -13.60 -1.15 -23.43
N SER A 127 -12.78 -2.14 -23.16
CA SER A 127 -12.92 -3.55 -23.58
C SER A 127 -13.86 -4.35 -22.66
N GLY A 128 -14.46 -3.73 -21.63
CA GLY A 128 -15.32 -4.40 -20.67
C GLY A 128 -16.82 -4.19 -20.83
N PRO A 129 -17.63 -4.96 -20.12
CA PRO A 129 -19.02 -4.57 -19.93
C PRO A 129 -19.02 -3.12 -19.45
N ALA A 130 -19.99 -2.32 -19.93
CA ALA A 130 -20.06 -0.88 -19.70
C ALA A 130 -20.12 -0.55 -18.20
N GLY A 131 -19.00 -0.69 -17.51
CA GLY A 131 -18.83 -0.55 -16.07
C GLY A 131 -17.61 0.29 -15.73
N VAL A 132 -17.78 1.14 -14.72
CA VAL A 132 -16.66 1.81 -14.08
C VAL A 132 -16.05 0.81 -13.11
N ILE A 133 -14.80 0.43 -13.35
CA ILE A 133 -14.01 -0.35 -12.39
C ILE A 133 -13.32 0.66 -11.48
N GLY A 134 -13.52 0.55 -10.17
CA GLY A 134 -12.82 1.37 -9.21
C GLY A 134 -11.38 0.91 -9.03
N ASN A 135 -10.44 1.84 -9.04
CA ASN A 135 -9.12 1.57 -8.46
C ASN A 135 -9.25 1.70 -6.95
N LYS A 136 -9.27 0.55 -6.27
CA LYS A 136 -9.49 0.46 -4.83
C LYS A 136 -8.19 0.34 -4.07
N GLY A 137 -8.15 0.97 -2.90
CA GLY A 137 -7.08 0.86 -1.92
C GLY A 137 -7.61 1.16 -0.53
N PHE A 138 -6.70 1.23 0.42
CA PHE A 138 -7.02 1.62 1.78
C PHE A 138 -5.99 2.65 2.23
N LEU A 139 -6.44 3.67 2.98
CA LEU A 139 -5.56 4.62 3.66
C LEU A 139 -5.25 4.05 5.04
N ASP A 140 -3.99 4.14 5.46
CA ASP A 140 -3.63 3.78 6.82
C ASP A 140 -4.13 4.85 7.79
N TYR A 141 -3.77 6.13 7.57
CA TYR A 141 -4.17 7.24 8.45
C TYR A 141 -4.60 8.45 7.63
N LYS A 142 -5.74 9.04 7.99
CA LYS A 142 -6.27 10.29 7.46
C LYS A 142 -6.46 11.28 8.59
N TYR A 143 -6.06 12.51 8.38
CA TYR A 143 -6.20 13.58 9.37
C TYR A 143 -6.84 14.81 8.70
N THR A 144 -7.95 15.29 9.27
CA THR A 144 -8.43 16.63 9.01
C THR A 144 -7.52 17.61 9.74
N VAL A 145 -6.87 18.52 9.01
CA VAL A 145 -5.85 19.41 9.57
C VAL A 145 -6.50 20.61 10.22
N THR A 146 -6.52 20.61 11.56
CA THR A 146 -6.98 21.71 12.41
C THR A 146 -5.83 22.63 12.78
N ASP A 147 -6.12 23.82 13.31
CA ASP A 147 -5.09 24.73 13.81
C ASP A 147 -4.28 24.11 14.97
N GLU A 148 -4.94 23.34 15.84
CA GLU A 148 -4.27 22.60 16.90
C GLU A 148 -3.27 21.58 16.34
N LEU A 149 -3.64 20.85 15.28
CA LEU A 149 -2.73 19.92 14.61
C LEU A 149 -1.55 20.65 13.95
N ARG A 150 -1.80 21.80 13.30
CA ARG A 150 -0.75 22.64 12.71
C ARG A 150 0.27 23.06 13.75
N GLU A 151 -0.18 23.61 14.88
CA GLU A 151 0.69 24.05 15.97
C GLU A 151 1.50 22.87 16.56
N ARG A 152 0.86 21.75 16.82
CA ARG A 152 1.51 20.55 17.35
C ARG A 152 2.56 19.97 16.42
N ALA A 153 2.27 19.90 15.12
CA ALA A 153 3.15 19.33 14.10
C ALA A 153 4.25 20.29 13.61
N ALA A 154 4.16 21.59 13.89
CA ALA A 154 4.99 22.63 13.29
C ALA A 154 6.51 22.42 13.40
N LYS A 155 6.97 21.65 14.39
CA LYS A 155 8.41 21.33 14.56
C LYS A 155 8.88 20.20 13.66
N GLN A 156 7.98 19.38 13.15
CA GLN A 156 8.29 18.20 12.35
C GLN A 156 7.91 18.35 10.88
N MET A 157 6.82 19.08 10.63
CA MET A 157 6.30 19.24 9.27
C MET A 157 5.50 20.53 9.12
N ASP A 158 5.54 21.12 7.94
CA ASP A 158 4.72 22.27 7.59
C ASP A 158 3.36 21.79 7.07
N LEU A 159 2.30 22.16 7.79
CA LEU A 159 0.91 21.89 7.44
C LEU A 159 0.10 23.18 7.26
N SER A 160 0.76 24.34 7.12
CA SER A 160 0.12 25.67 7.12
C SER A 160 -0.93 25.83 6.02
N GLU A 161 -0.71 25.18 4.88
CA GLU A 161 -1.60 25.25 3.72
C GLU A 161 -2.37 23.96 3.45
N ILE A 162 -2.36 23.01 4.35
CA ILE A 162 -2.95 21.70 4.15
C ILE A 162 -4.29 21.60 4.90
N ASP A 163 -5.29 21.04 4.24
CA ASP A 163 -6.63 20.80 4.82
C ASP A 163 -6.81 19.33 5.22
N VAL A 164 -6.20 18.42 4.43
CA VAL A 164 -6.20 16.98 4.74
C VAL A 164 -4.78 16.41 4.58
N LEU A 165 -4.31 15.72 5.61
CA LEU A 165 -3.07 14.95 5.58
C LEU A 165 -3.41 13.46 5.52
N VAL A 166 -2.84 12.75 4.53
CA VAL A 166 -2.86 11.29 4.46
C VAL A 166 -1.47 10.77 4.77
N VAL A 167 -1.38 9.84 5.69
CA VAL A 167 -0.12 9.18 6.05
C VAL A 167 -0.24 7.69 5.74
N ASP A 168 0.79 7.14 5.09
CA ASP A 168 0.92 5.72 4.78
C ASP A 168 2.22 5.19 5.41
N LEU A 169 2.11 4.08 6.14
CA LEU A 169 3.22 3.47 6.86
C LEU A 169 3.94 2.46 5.96
N LYS A 170 5.24 2.58 5.86
CA LYS A 170 6.08 1.65 5.10
C LYS A 170 7.24 1.12 5.92
N THR A 171 7.52 -0.17 5.78
CA THR A 171 8.69 -0.80 6.37
C THR A 171 9.70 -1.15 5.28
N THR A 172 10.97 -0.84 5.48
CA THR A 172 12.01 -1.11 4.48
C THR A 172 13.39 -1.26 5.12
N SER A 173 14.29 -1.97 4.45
CA SER A 173 15.69 -2.06 4.85
C SER A 173 16.55 -0.89 4.36
N LYS A 174 16.12 -0.22 3.29
CA LYS A 174 16.85 0.90 2.68
C LYS A 174 15.98 2.14 2.66
N ALA A 175 16.54 3.26 3.11
CA ALA A 175 15.90 4.55 2.93
C ALA A 175 15.78 4.84 1.43
N PRO A 176 14.58 5.11 0.91
CA PRO A 176 14.45 5.59 -0.44
C PRO A 176 15.09 6.99 -0.55
N SER A 177 15.78 7.24 -1.66
CA SER A 177 16.31 8.56 -1.99
C SER A 177 15.25 9.44 -2.65
N ASP A 178 14.23 8.80 -3.21
CA ASP A 178 13.12 9.42 -3.92
C ASP A 178 11.92 8.47 -3.92
N TRP A 179 10.78 8.90 -4.45
CA TRP A 179 9.60 8.08 -4.60
C TRP A 179 9.85 6.89 -5.53
N ALA A 180 9.70 5.69 -5.02
CA ALA A 180 9.54 4.53 -5.88
C ALA A 180 8.24 4.69 -6.68
N VAL A 181 8.25 4.36 -7.97
CA VAL A 181 7.08 4.55 -8.86
C VAL A 181 5.82 3.91 -8.28
N ASN A 182 5.92 2.74 -7.66
CA ASN A 182 4.79 2.05 -7.01
C ASN A 182 4.17 2.87 -5.88
N HIS A 183 5.01 3.47 -5.05
CA HIS A 183 4.58 4.30 -3.93
C HIS A 183 4.06 5.65 -4.41
N GLY A 184 4.69 6.25 -5.44
CA GLY A 184 4.21 7.47 -6.06
C GLY A 184 2.81 7.31 -6.68
N VAL A 185 2.57 6.21 -7.40
CA VAL A 185 1.23 5.88 -7.94
C VAL A 185 0.23 5.65 -6.80
N GLN A 186 0.62 5.00 -5.71
CA GLN A 186 -0.24 4.80 -4.55
C GLN A 186 -0.61 6.12 -3.90
N ALA A 187 0.36 6.99 -3.64
CA ALA A 187 0.14 8.31 -3.05
C ALA A 187 -0.77 9.20 -3.92
N ALA A 188 -0.54 9.18 -5.25
CA ALA A 188 -1.38 9.93 -6.19
C ALA A 188 -2.84 9.43 -6.21
N VAL A 189 -3.08 8.12 -6.09
CA VAL A 189 -4.44 7.58 -5.97
C VAL A 189 -5.09 8.01 -4.66
N TYR A 190 -4.35 8.05 -3.57
CA TYR A 190 -4.85 8.51 -2.28
C TYR A 190 -5.29 9.97 -2.33
N GLU A 191 -4.44 10.84 -2.86
CA GLU A 191 -4.77 12.25 -3.07
C GLU A 191 -6.03 12.42 -3.92
N GLN A 192 -6.09 11.74 -5.08
CA GLN A 192 -7.25 11.83 -5.97
C GLN A 192 -8.53 11.31 -5.33
N SER A 193 -8.46 10.27 -4.51
CA SER A 193 -9.64 9.75 -3.81
C SER A 193 -10.22 10.77 -2.84
N VAL A 194 -9.38 11.41 -2.03
CA VAL A 194 -9.81 12.46 -1.10
C VAL A 194 -10.40 13.66 -1.83
N LEU A 195 -9.77 14.10 -2.92
CA LEU A 195 -10.27 15.21 -3.75
C LEU A 195 -11.63 14.89 -4.43
N LEU A 196 -11.85 13.63 -4.79
CA LEU A 196 -13.13 13.19 -5.38
C LEU A 196 -14.24 13.13 -4.35
N GLU A 197 -13.95 12.72 -3.11
CA GLU A 197 -14.91 12.77 -2.01
C GLU A 197 -15.37 14.20 -1.74
N ASP A 198 -14.45 15.15 -1.71
CA ASP A 198 -14.72 16.57 -1.50
C ASP A 198 -15.56 17.18 -2.62
N ALA A 199 -15.22 16.87 -3.88
CA ALA A 199 -15.98 17.34 -5.05
C ALA A 199 -17.46 16.91 -5.02
N CYS A 200 -17.77 15.78 -4.41
CA CYS A 200 -19.14 15.29 -4.22
C CYS A 200 -19.91 16.08 -3.15
N ILE A 201 -19.21 16.75 -2.23
CA ILE A 201 -19.80 17.50 -1.12
C ILE A 201 -20.03 18.99 -1.50
N GLY A 202 -19.42 19.46 -2.61
CA GLY A 202 -19.58 20.81 -3.12
C GLY A 202 -18.84 21.90 -2.31
N VAL A 203 -17.81 21.51 -1.59
CA VAL A 203 -16.95 22.39 -0.79
C VAL A 203 -15.81 22.99 -1.64
N GLN A 204 -15.19 24.05 -1.16
CA GLN A 204 -14.00 24.66 -1.74
C GLN A 204 -12.89 23.59 -1.87
N ARG A 205 -12.17 23.58 -3.00
CA ARG A 205 -11.12 22.59 -3.31
C ARG A 205 -10.14 22.42 -2.14
N LEU A 206 -10.15 21.22 -1.53
CA LEU A 206 -9.23 20.86 -0.45
C LEU A 206 -7.78 20.80 -0.93
N ARG A 207 -6.87 21.20 -0.07
CA ARG A 207 -5.43 21.00 -0.24
C ARG A 207 -5.03 19.73 0.51
N VAL A 208 -4.83 18.68 -0.25
CA VAL A 208 -4.48 17.34 0.26
C VAL A 208 -2.97 17.16 0.17
N GLN A 209 -2.35 16.66 1.23
CA GLN A 209 -0.97 16.23 1.21
C GLN A 209 -0.87 14.76 1.59
N VAL A 210 -0.11 14.00 0.82
CA VAL A 210 0.20 12.60 1.12
C VAL A 210 1.66 12.48 1.55
N LYS A 211 1.88 11.86 2.70
CA LYS A 211 3.20 11.56 3.23
C LYS A 211 3.34 10.07 3.50
N PHE A 212 4.52 9.53 3.20
CA PHE A 212 4.88 8.17 3.61
C PHE A 212 5.87 8.23 4.76
N LEU A 213 5.53 7.52 5.84
CA LEU A 213 6.43 7.27 6.96
C LEU A 213 7.15 5.95 6.73
N TYR A 214 8.41 6.01 6.35
CA TYR A 214 9.24 4.83 6.20
C TYR A 214 9.93 4.48 7.52
N CYS A 215 9.59 3.33 8.09
CA CYS A 215 10.31 2.74 9.22
C CYS A 215 11.42 1.83 8.71
N LEU A 216 12.65 2.10 9.12
CA LEU A 216 13.86 1.47 8.59
C LEU A 216 14.40 0.39 9.55
N THR A 217 14.95 -0.69 8.99
CA THR A 217 15.58 -1.76 9.80
C THR A 217 16.82 -1.29 10.54
N ARG A 218 17.47 -0.19 10.09
CA ARG A 218 18.70 0.35 10.68
C ARG A 218 18.44 1.08 12.01
N GLN A 219 19.44 1.12 12.88
CA GLN A 219 19.35 1.82 14.17
C GLN A 219 19.56 3.34 14.05
N LYS A 220 20.45 3.77 13.16
CA LYS A 220 20.74 5.20 12.94
C LYS A 220 19.77 5.76 11.90
N ASN A 221 19.11 6.86 12.23
CA ASN A 221 18.03 7.45 11.42
C ASN A 221 16.98 6.37 11.05
N PRO A 222 16.22 5.89 12.04
CA PRO A 222 15.37 4.69 11.88
C PRO A 222 14.09 4.95 11.10
N TYR A 223 13.82 6.19 10.72
CA TYR A 223 12.65 6.59 9.95
C TYR A 223 12.99 7.65 8.91
N LEU A 224 12.10 7.83 7.95
CA LEU A 224 12.14 8.86 6.92
C LEU A 224 10.73 9.25 6.53
N TRP A 225 10.44 10.55 6.50
CA TRP A 225 9.24 11.09 5.89
C TRP A 225 9.50 11.46 4.43
N LEU A 226 8.67 10.97 3.50
CA LEU A 226 8.60 11.48 2.13
C LEU A 226 7.24 12.14 1.91
N THR A 227 7.28 13.33 1.33
CA THR A 227 6.08 14.11 0.97
C THR A 227 5.85 14.01 -0.53
N MET A 228 4.60 13.81 -0.94
CA MET A 228 4.20 13.91 -2.35
C MET A 228 4.02 15.38 -2.70
N ASP A 229 4.89 15.89 -3.55
CA ASP A 229 4.85 17.30 -3.98
C ASP A 229 4.13 17.47 -5.33
N ASP A 230 4.23 16.45 -6.21
CA ASP A 230 3.56 16.44 -7.52
C ASP A 230 3.03 15.03 -7.85
N SER A 231 1.72 14.89 -7.84
CA SER A 231 1.04 13.65 -8.16
C SER A 231 0.77 13.47 -9.66
N GLU A 232 0.90 14.53 -10.48
CA GLU A 232 0.47 14.53 -11.88
C GLU A 232 1.23 13.51 -12.71
N GLU A 233 2.54 13.38 -12.51
CA GLU A 233 3.36 12.39 -13.23
C GLU A 233 2.91 10.96 -12.90
N TYR A 234 2.65 10.67 -11.62
CA TYR A 234 2.21 9.35 -11.18
C TYR A 234 0.79 9.00 -11.64
N ILE A 235 -0.09 9.99 -11.74
CA ILE A 235 -1.41 9.83 -12.38
C ILE A 235 -1.25 9.51 -13.87
N LYS A 236 -0.32 10.15 -14.59
CA LYS A 236 -0.02 9.80 -15.99
C LYS A 236 0.49 8.36 -16.12
N ILE A 237 1.35 7.91 -15.20
CA ILE A 237 1.82 6.52 -15.16
C ILE A 237 0.65 5.57 -14.90
N LEU A 238 -0.20 5.84 -13.91
CA LEU A 238 -1.40 5.07 -13.63
C LEU A 238 -2.30 4.95 -14.87
N CYS A 239 -2.64 6.08 -15.49
CA CYS A 239 -3.48 6.11 -16.69
C CYS A 239 -2.87 5.31 -17.85
N ARG A 240 -1.54 5.37 -18.04
CA ARG A 240 -0.84 4.57 -19.06
C ARG A 240 -0.95 3.08 -18.73
N THR A 241 -0.69 2.68 -17.48
CA THR A 241 -0.79 1.28 -17.06
C THR A 241 -2.20 0.74 -17.26
N ILE A 242 -3.23 1.51 -16.90
CA ILE A 242 -4.62 1.12 -17.11
C ILE A 242 -4.96 0.94 -18.59
N ARG A 243 -4.48 1.83 -19.46
CA ARG A 243 -4.67 1.68 -20.92
C ARG A 243 -3.97 0.43 -21.45
N GLN A 244 -2.79 0.10 -20.95
CA GLN A 244 -2.06 -1.13 -21.32
C GLN A 244 -2.83 -2.37 -20.83
N MET A 245 -3.36 -2.37 -19.61
CA MET A 245 -4.20 -3.46 -19.12
C MET A 245 -5.46 -3.63 -19.98
N ASP A 246 -6.14 -2.54 -20.32
CA ASP A 246 -7.35 -2.55 -21.14
C ASP A 246 -7.05 -3.10 -22.55
N ALA A 247 -5.99 -2.62 -23.19
CA ALA A 247 -5.55 -3.12 -24.49
C ALA A 247 -5.20 -4.61 -24.44
N PHE A 248 -4.47 -5.06 -23.42
CA PHE A 248 -4.14 -6.46 -23.24
C PHE A 248 -5.37 -7.34 -23.04
N LEU A 249 -6.28 -6.95 -22.15
CA LEU A 249 -7.52 -7.68 -21.87
C LEU A 249 -8.44 -7.77 -23.09
N SER A 250 -8.33 -6.83 -24.03
CA SER A 250 -9.11 -6.83 -25.29
C SER A 250 -8.61 -7.80 -26.35
N LEU A 251 -7.41 -8.38 -26.20
CA LEU A 251 -6.82 -9.30 -27.19
C LEU A 251 -7.55 -10.64 -27.28
N SER A 252 -8.15 -11.12 -26.18
CA SER A 252 -8.88 -12.39 -26.15
C SER A 252 -9.82 -12.47 -24.96
N ASP A 253 -10.95 -13.15 -25.13
CA ASP A 253 -11.81 -13.55 -24.00
C ASP A 253 -11.31 -14.81 -23.27
N ASP A 254 -10.34 -15.49 -23.85
CA ASP A 254 -9.72 -16.69 -23.31
C ASP A 254 -8.52 -16.32 -22.44
N LYS A 255 -8.62 -16.63 -21.14
CA LYS A 255 -7.60 -16.33 -20.13
C LYS A 255 -6.28 -17.06 -20.39
N ASP A 256 -6.33 -18.30 -20.88
CA ASP A 256 -5.14 -19.10 -21.13
C ASP A 256 -4.36 -18.57 -22.36
N LYS A 257 -5.09 -18.05 -23.36
CA LYS A 257 -4.44 -17.35 -24.49
C LYS A 257 -3.80 -16.04 -24.06
N LEU A 258 -4.45 -15.28 -23.18
CA LEU A 258 -3.87 -14.06 -22.63
C LEU A 258 -2.62 -14.38 -21.80
N LEU A 259 -2.68 -15.43 -20.98
CA LEU A 259 -1.55 -15.87 -20.17
C LEU A 259 -0.36 -16.28 -21.06
N ALA A 260 -0.61 -17.07 -22.08
CA ALA A 260 0.43 -17.52 -23.04
C ALA A 260 1.04 -16.37 -23.87
N ALA A 261 0.33 -15.25 -24.01
CA ALA A 261 0.84 -14.08 -24.73
C ALA A 261 1.76 -13.18 -23.86
N MET A 262 1.82 -13.43 -22.52
CA MET A 262 2.65 -12.62 -21.62
C MET A 262 4.08 -13.14 -21.55
N PRO A 263 5.08 -12.25 -21.75
CA PRO A 263 6.46 -12.64 -21.49
C PRO A 263 6.64 -12.98 -20.02
N HIS A 264 7.26 -14.12 -19.76
CA HIS A 264 7.54 -14.59 -18.42
C HIS A 264 9.03 -14.44 -18.09
N ASN A 265 9.32 -13.82 -16.94
CA ASN A 265 10.67 -13.75 -16.37
C ASN A 265 10.71 -14.54 -15.06
N PRO A 266 11.18 -15.79 -15.06
CA PRO A 266 11.22 -16.64 -13.85
C PRO A 266 12.14 -16.10 -12.76
N ASP A 267 13.10 -15.24 -13.11
CA ASP A 267 14.06 -14.63 -12.16
C ASP A 267 13.50 -13.37 -11.47
N HIS A 268 12.31 -12.92 -11.88
CA HIS A 268 11.69 -11.78 -11.22
C HIS A 268 11.36 -12.11 -9.75
N TYR A 269 11.61 -11.17 -8.84
CA TYR A 269 11.50 -11.39 -7.40
C TYR A 269 10.11 -11.90 -6.93
N PHE A 270 9.05 -11.64 -7.67
CA PHE A 270 7.71 -12.18 -7.39
C PHE A 270 7.65 -13.70 -7.44
N TRP A 271 8.51 -14.32 -8.24
CA TRP A 271 8.55 -15.77 -8.42
C TRP A 271 9.49 -16.47 -7.43
N SER A 272 10.27 -15.72 -6.64
CA SER A 272 11.25 -16.29 -5.71
C SER A 272 10.67 -17.29 -4.71
N ASN A 273 9.42 -17.08 -4.28
CA ASN A 273 8.68 -17.96 -3.37
C ASN A 273 7.55 -18.75 -4.06
N ALA A 274 7.51 -18.76 -5.40
CA ALA A 274 6.42 -19.32 -6.20
C ALA A 274 6.93 -20.05 -7.45
N GLN A 275 8.07 -20.73 -7.35
CA GLN A 275 8.71 -21.43 -8.47
C GLN A 275 7.85 -22.59 -9.00
N ASP A 276 7.13 -23.27 -8.12
CA ASP A 276 6.17 -24.32 -8.47
C ASP A 276 4.99 -23.76 -9.30
N ILE A 277 4.53 -22.56 -8.95
CA ILE A 277 3.48 -21.85 -9.70
C ILE A 277 4.04 -21.39 -11.06
N SER A 278 5.25 -20.84 -11.08
CA SER A 278 5.95 -20.48 -12.32
C SER A 278 6.06 -21.67 -13.26
N GLN A 279 6.55 -22.80 -12.77
CA GLN A 279 6.68 -24.04 -13.54
C GLN A 279 5.33 -24.56 -14.06
N LYS A 280 4.27 -24.47 -13.25
CA LYS A 280 2.93 -24.94 -13.62
C LYS A 280 2.31 -24.15 -14.77
N TYR A 281 2.53 -22.84 -14.83
CA TYR A 281 1.84 -21.95 -15.78
C TYR A 281 2.69 -21.56 -17.00
N TYR A 282 4.01 -21.65 -16.91
CA TYR A 282 4.95 -21.20 -17.94
C TYR A 282 6.05 -22.22 -18.28
N GLY A 283 6.12 -23.36 -17.57
CA GLY A 283 7.10 -24.43 -17.74
C GLY A 283 6.83 -25.42 -18.86
#